data_48ab5bb2448e1173929a6613f869d6cb
#
_entry.id   48ab5bb2448e1173929a6613f869d6cb
#
_cell.length_a   1.000
_cell.length_b   1.000
_cell.length_c   1.000
_cell.angle_alpha   90.00
_cell.angle_beta   90.00
_cell.angle_gamma   90.00
#
_symmetry.space_group_name_H-M   'P 1'
#
loop_
_entity.id
_entity.type
_entity.pdbx_description
1 polymer ?
#
loop_
_entity_poly.entity_id
_entity_poly.type
_entity_poly.pdbx_seq_one_letter_code
_entity_poly.pdbx_strand_id
1 'polypeptide(L)' 'MNLCDIYIEKIIEVRTYDKYVIAILDTDCWGCKRKGERVFFSKEEWKKAKKEGKYLG' A
#
# COMPACT_ATOMS: atom_id res chain seq x y z
N MET A 1 -2.51 -17.28 9.90
CA MET A 1 -1.82 -16.26 9.12
C MET A 1 -1.88 -14.93 9.86
N ASN A 2 -0.74 -14.33 10.05
CA ASN A 2 -0.68 -13.06 10.79
C ASN A 2 -0.65 -11.88 9.82
N LEU A 3 -1.63 -11.00 9.98
CA LEU A 3 -1.66 -9.75 9.22
C LEU A 3 -0.96 -8.67 10.03
N CYS A 4 -0.13 -7.88 9.39
CA CYS A 4 0.55 -6.78 10.05
C CYS A 4 0.19 -5.46 9.37
N ASP A 5 0.29 -4.39 10.14
CA ASP A 5 0.14 -3.05 9.58
C ASP A 5 1.40 -2.72 8.78
N ILE A 6 1.21 -2.41 7.52
CA ILE A 6 2.29 -1.98 6.64
C ILE A 6 2.12 -0.48 6.43
N TYR A 7 3.10 0.29 6.89
CA TYR A 7 3.04 1.74 6.81
C TYR A 7 3.58 2.23 5.47
N ILE A 8 2.86 3.15 4.86
CA ILE A 8 3.25 3.76 3.60
C ILE A 8 4.15 4.94 3.90
N GLU A 9 5.43 4.84 3.55
CA GLU A 9 6.38 5.92 3.75
C GLU A 9 6.38 6.91 2.59
N LYS A 10 6.21 6.39 1.36
CA LYS A 10 6.21 7.23 0.16
C LYS A 10 5.40 6.56 -0.93
N ILE A 11 4.64 7.35 -1.66
CA ILE A 11 3.92 6.88 -2.85
C ILE A 11 4.72 7.31 -4.06
N ILE A 12 5.24 6.33 -4.81
CA ILE A 12 6.08 6.61 -5.98
C ILE A 12 5.23 6.75 -7.22
N GLU A 13 4.31 5.82 -7.45
CA GLU A 13 3.44 5.83 -8.61
C GLU A 13 2.13 5.15 -8.27
N VAL A 14 1.05 5.61 -8.85
CA VAL A 14 -0.28 4.99 -8.69
C VAL A 14 -0.90 4.85 -10.06
N ARG A 15 -1.39 3.65 -10.36
CA ARG A 15 -2.16 3.39 -11.57
C ARG A 15 -3.55 2.92 -11.18
N THR A 16 -4.56 3.63 -11.63
CA THR A 16 -5.95 3.32 -11.31
C THR A 16 -6.61 2.67 -12.52
N TYR A 17 -7.17 1.49 -12.30
CA TYR A 17 -7.92 0.75 -13.31
C TYR A 17 -9.39 0.70 -12.90
N ASP A 18 -10.22 0.10 -13.74
CA ASP A 18 -11.66 0.09 -13.48
C ASP A 18 -12.07 -0.55 -12.16
N LYS A 19 -11.41 -1.62 -11.79
CA LYS A 19 -11.77 -2.41 -10.61
C LYS A 19 -10.71 -2.49 -9.54
N TYR A 20 -9.51 -1.99 -9.81
CA TYR A 20 -8.41 -2.10 -8.86
C TYR A 20 -7.40 -0.98 -9.06
N VAL A 21 -6.47 -0.90 -8.13
CA VAL A 21 -5.40 0.09 -8.14
C VAL A 21 -4.08 -0.65 -7.94
N ILE A 22 -3.07 -0.29 -8.73
CA ILE A 22 -1.71 -0.76 -8.53
C ILE A 22 -0.89 0.44 -8.04
N ALA A 23 -0.30 0.31 -6.87
CA ALA A 23 0.51 1.37 -6.29
C ALA A 23 1.95 0.90 -6.11
N ILE A 24 2.89 1.75 -6.48
CA ILE A 24 4.30 1.52 -6.21
C ILE A 24 4.65 2.37 -4.99
N LEU A 25 5.01 1.71 -3.92
CA LEU A 25 5.16 2.35 -2.61
C LEU A 25 6.50 2.01 -1.97
N ASP A 26 6.99 2.95 -1.15
CA ASP A 26 8.00 2.65 -0.16
C ASP A 26 7.25 2.36 1.13
N THR A 27 7.52 1.21 1.74
CA THR A 27 6.78 0.76 2.92
C THR A 27 7.69 0.36 4.06
N ASP A 28 7.13 0.33 5.26
CA ASP A 28 7.81 -0.13 6.45
C ASP A 28 6.87 -1.06 7.22
N CYS A 29 7.34 -2.25 7.52
CA CYS A 29 6.60 -3.23 8.31
C CYS A 29 7.53 -3.78 9.38
N TRP A 30 7.28 -3.41 10.64
CA TRP A 30 8.08 -3.89 11.78
C TRP A 30 9.59 -3.62 11.61
N GLY A 31 9.95 -2.45 11.08
CA GLY A 31 11.33 -2.09 10.81
C GLY A 31 11.91 -2.66 9.52
N CYS A 32 11.15 -3.50 8.82
CA CYS A 32 11.51 -4.02 7.51
C CYS A 32 11.10 -3.03 6.43
N LYS A 33 12.06 -2.31 5.89
CA LYS A 33 11.77 -1.31 4.87
C LYS A 33 11.84 -1.91 3.48
N ARG A 34 10.84 -1.62 2.66
CA ARG A 34 10.79 -2.04 1.27
C ARG A 34 10.61 -0.83 0.38
N LYS A 35 11.38 -0.78 -0.68
CA LYS A 35 11.34 0.33 -1.63
C LYS A 35 10.85 -0.13 -2.98
N GLY A 36 9.97 0.68 -3.61
CA GLY A 36 9.45 0.37 -4.93
C GLY A 36 8.59 -0.89 -4.97
N GLU A 37 7.88 -1.17 -3.90
CA GLU A 37 7.04 -2.36 -3.81
C GLU A 37 5.75 -2.16 -4.59
N ARG A 38 5.43 -3.11 -5.46
CA ARG A 38 4.16 -3.08 -6.21
C ARG A 38 3.08 -3.75 -5.37
N VAL A 39 2.05 -3.00 -5.06
CA VAL A 39 0.95 -3.48 -4.23
C VAL A 39 -0.37 -3.31 -4.98
N PHE A 40 -1.22 -4.33 -4.93
CA PHE A 40 -2.53 -4.32 -5.55
C PHE A 40 -3.58 -4.03 -4.48
N PHE A 41 -4.46 -3.08 -4.78
CA PHE A 41 -5.56 -2.73 -3.89
C PHE A 41 -6.87 -2.72 -4.67
N SER A 42 -7.98 -2.98 -3.97
CA SER A 42 -9.27 -2.58 -4.49
C SER A 42 -9.36 -1.06 -4.36
N LYS A 43 -10.29 -0.42 -5.07
CA LYS A 43 -10.43 1.03 -4.99
C LYS A 43 -10.75 1.50 -3.57
N GLU A 44 -11.59 0.76 -2.88
CA GLU A 44 -11.94 1.09 -1.50
C GLU A 44 -10.77 0.92 -0.56
N GLU A 45 -10.02 -0.16 -0.70
CA GLU A 45 -8.84 -0.41 0.10
C GLU A 45 -7.78 0.66 -0.12
N TRP A 46 -7.56 1.06 -1.36
CA TRP A 46 -6.61 2.12 -1.66
C TRP A 46 -7.01 3.46 -1.04
N LYS A 47 -8.30 3.77 -1.13
CA LYS A 47 -8.84 4.98 -0.52
C LYS A 47 -8.57 5.01 0.99
N LYS A 48 -8.83 3.88 1.64
CA LYS A 48 -8.59 3.74 3.07
C LYS A 48 -7.09 3.80 3.40
N ALA A 49 -6.27 3.13 2.61
CA ALA A 49 -4.83 3.14 2.80
C ALA A 49 -4.25 4.55 2.71
N LYS A 50 -4.70 5.33 1.74
CA LYS A 50 -4.27 6.74 1.61
C LYS A 50 -4.68 7.57 2.82
N LYS A 51 -5.88 7.33 3.32
CA LYS A 51 -6.42 8.07 4.47
C LYS A 51 -5.65 7.74 5.75
N GLU A 52 -5.36 6.47 5.96
CA GLU A 52 -4.71 6.01 7.19
C GLU A 52 -3.19 6.00 7.10
N GLY A 53 -2.65 6.01 5.90
CA GLY A 53 -1.20 5.92 5.70
C GLY A 53 -0.64 4.53 5.94
N LYS A 54 -1.49 3.52 5.99
CA LYS A 54 -1.11 2.13 6.22
C LYS A 54 -2.17 1.18 5.66
N TYR A 55 -1.78 -0.07 5.50
CA TYR A 55 -2.71 -1.13 5.09
C TYR A 55 -2.30 -2.45 5.71
N LEU A 56 -3.22 -3.41 5.71
CA LEU A 56 -2.96 -4.76 6.22
C LEU A 56 -2.35 -5.62 5.12
N GLY A 57 -1.32 -6.32 5.45
CA GLY A 57 -0.65 -7.20 4.49
C GLY A 57 -0.02 -8.43 5.11
#